data_f99a01ca1348c9d19362712ce3058399
#
_entry.id   f99a01ca1348c9d19362712ce3058399
#
_cell.length_a   1.000
_cell.length_b   1.000
_cell.length_c   1.000
_cell.angle_alpha   90.00
_cell.angle_beta   90.00
_cell.angle_gamma   90.00
#
_symmetry.space_group_name_H-M   'P 1'
#
loop_
_entity.id
_entity.type
_entity.pdbx_description
1 polymer ?
#
loop_
_entity_poly.entity_id
_entity_poly.type
_entity_poly.pdbx_seq_one_letter_code
_entity_poly.pdbx_strand_id
1 'polypeptide(L)'
;MKNKKWISLAAAIVLAVTALPMTAFAAKKDGEEKLAKVTLNEVAHSIFYAPQYVAIEEGYFKEEGLDLTLVTGFGADKTMTAVISGEAEIGFMGAEASVYAYQEGATDPVVNFAQLTQRAGNFLVAREEMPDFKWEDLRDKKVLGGRKGGMPEMVFEYILRKNGLDPQKDLMIDQSIDFGSTAAAFSGDTSSDFTVEFEPSATALEKEGAGYVVASLGVDSGYVPYTSYSAKTSYMEKKMSIWQKI
;
A
#
# COMPACT_ATOMS: atom_id res chain seq x y z
N MET A 1 -12.15 28.64 81.89
CA MET A 1 -12.64 27.37 81.33
C MET A 1 -13.44 27.58 80.06
N LYS A 2 -12.87 28.15 79.00
CA LYS A 2 -13.57 28.40 77.74
C LYS A 2 -12.85 28.02 76.46
N ASN A 3 -11.72 27.34 76.52
CA ASN A 3 -10.89 27.08 75.33
C ASN A 3 -10.77 25.59 74.91
N LYS A 4 -11.52 24.65 75.55
CA LYS A 4 -11.42 23.22 75.19
C LYS A 4 -12.42 22.74 74.14
N LYS A 5 -13.47 23.55 73.83
CA LYS A 5 -14.51 23.12 72.87
C LYS A 5 -14.17 23.46 71.39
N TRP A 6 -13.24 24.33 71.15
CA TRP A 6 -12.87 24.75 69.78
C TRP A 6 -11.75 23.85 69.14
N ILE A 7 -10.98 23.17 69.95
CA ILE A 7 -9.94 22.29 69.45
C ILE A 7 -10.53 20.96 68.95
N SER A 8 -11.67 20.53 69.47
CA SER A 8 -12.36 19.34 69.04
C SER A 8 -13.07 19.50 67.70
N LEU A 9 -13.46 20.71 67.34
CA LEU A 9 -14.14 20.97 66.05
C LEU A 9 -13.15 21.12 64.89
N ALA A 10 -11.96 21.59 65.17
CA ALA A 10 -10.88 21.71 64.15
C ALA A 10 -10.27 20.32 63.77
N ALA A 11 -10.24 19.40 64.72
CA ALA A 11 -9.73 18.06 64.49
C ALA A 11 -10.74 17.15 63.69
N ALA A 12 -12.04 17.44 63.80
CA ALA A 12 -13.06 16.74 63.01
C ALA A 12 -13.15 17.19 61.54
N ILE A 13 -12.76 18.41 61.26
CA ILE A 13 -12.78 18.94 59.88
C ILE A 13 -11.55 18.45 59.08
N VAL A 14 -10.40 18.24 59.71
CA VAL A 14 -9.20 17.76 59.06
C VAL A 14 -9.27 16.25 58.72
N LEU A 15 -10.06 15.48 59.44
CA LEU A 15 -10.31 14.04 59.15
C LEU A 15 -11.38 13.82 58.04
N ALA A 16 -12.22 14.82 57.76
CA ALA A 16 -13.26 14.67 56.73
C ALA A 16 -12.74 15.00 55.30
N VAL A 17 -11.56 15.65 55.15
CA VAL A 17 -11.02 16.03 53.84
C VAL A 17 -10.12 14.93 53.25
N THR A 18 -9.71 13.92 54.05
CA THR A 18 -8.88 12.81 53.57
C THR A 18 -9.64 11.57 53.11
N ALA A 19 -10.99 11.62 53.15
CA ALA A 19 -11.84 10.55 52.61
C ALA A 19 -12.52 10.94 51.31
N LEU A 20 -11.81 11.66 50.44
CA LEU A 20 -12.15 11.61 49.01
C LEU A 20 -11.85 10.18 48.52
N PRO A 21 -12.85 9.51 47.90
CA PRO A 21 -12.52 8.26 47.26
C PRO A 21 -11.46 8.60 46.21
N MET A 22 -10.23 8.18 46.42
CA MET A 22 -9.36 7.88 45.30
C MET A 22 -10.20 6.95 44.43
N THR A 23 -10.89 7.52 43.43
CA THR A 23 -11.25 6.73 42.29
C THR A 23 -9.97 6.09 41.85
N ALA A 24 -9.80 4.83 42.23
CA ALA A 24 -8.77 4.01 41.67
C ALA A 24 -8.88 4.19 40.18
N PHE A 25 -7.91 4.87 39.59
CA PHE A 25 -7.52 4.54 38.26
C PHE A 25 -7.28 3.03 38.37
N ALA A 26 -8.28 2.29 37.96
CA ALA A 26 -8.13 0.86 37.78
C ALA A 26 -6.94 0.76 36.85
N ALA A 27 -5.78 0.42 37.39
CA ALA A 27 -4.67 -0.05 36.61
C ALA A 27 -5.29 -1.12 35.72
N LYS A 28 -5.35 -0.86 34.42
CA LYS A 28 -5.72 -1.83 33.42
C LYS A 28 -4.83 -3.03 33.77
N LYS A 29 -5.45 -4.07 34.24
CA LYS A 29 -4.76 -5.29 34.66
C LYS A 29 -4.02 -5.71 33.41
N ASP A 30 -2.68 -5.75 33.44
CA ASP A 30 -1.83 -6.32 32.42
C ASP A 30 -2.16 -7.83 32.28
N GLY A 31 -3.30 -8.11 31.66
CA GLY A 31 -3.46 -9.31 30.89
C GLY A 31 -2.87 -8.96 29.53
N GLU A 32 -1.80 -9.59 29.12
CA GLU A 32 -1.31 -9.53 27.75
C GLU A 32 -2.51 -9.76 26.84
N GLU A 33 -3.03 -8.68 26.26
CA GLU A 33 -4.12 -8.77 25.30
C GLU A 33 -3.53 -9.53 24.12
N LYS A 34 -3.97 -10.77 23.92
CA LYS A 34 -3.40 -11.67 22.92
C LYS A 34 -3.61 -11.05 21.55
N LEU A 35 -2.55 -10.51 20.98
CA LEU A 35 -2.57 -9.90 19.66
C LEU A 35 -3.09 -10.90 18.62
N ALA A 36 -3.94 -10.44 17.72
CA ALA A 36 -4.39 -11.24 16.59
C ALA A 36 -3.26 -11.32 15.56
N LYS A 37 -2.79 -12.52 15.26
CA LYS A 37 -1.79 -12.75 14.23
C LYS A 37 -2.41 -12.58 12.86
N VAL A 38 -1.77 -11.77 11.99
CA VAL A 38 -2.20 -11.49 10.63
C VAL A 38 -0.98 -11.50 9.72
N THR A 39 -1.02 -12.32 8.68
CA THR A 39 -0.04 -12.30 7.60
C THR A 39 -0.56 -11.39 6.49
N LEU A 40 0.20 -10.33 6.20
CA LEU A 40 -0.02 -9.41 5.10
C LEU A 40 0.97 -9.72 3.98
N ASN A 41 0.49 -10.14 2.82
CA ASN A 41 1.33 -10.35 1.64
C ASN A 41 1.24 -9.12 0.75
N GLU A 42 2.36 -8.42 0.58
CA GLU A 42 2.46 -7.24 -0.29
C GLU A 42 2.99 -7.60 -1.69
N VAL A 43 2.48 -6.93 -2.71
CA VAL A 43 2.86 -7.14 -4.11
C VAL A 43 4.33 -6.87 -4.39
N ALA A 44 4.92 -5.91 -3.70
CA ALA A 44 6.31 -5.49 -3.80
C ALA A 44 6.70 -4.68 -2.57
N HIS A 45 7.99 -4.73 -2.21
CA HIS A 45 8.53 -3.82 -1.19
C HIS A 45 8.99 -2.52 -1.85
N SER A 46 8.32 -1.41 -1.56
CA SER A 46 8.55 -0.14 -2.26
C SER A 46 8.27 1.06 -1.36
N ILE A 47 9.09 2.11 -1.50
CA ILE A 47 8.86 3.39 -0.81
C ILE A 47 7.47 3.99 -1.13
N PHE A 48 6.85 3.57 -2.22
CA PHE A 48 5.48 3.92 -2.59
C PHE A 48 4.46 3.55 -1.50
N TYR A 49 4.80 2.58 -0.65
CA TYR A 49 4.00 2.09 0.47
C TYR A 49 4.50 2.55 1.83
N ALA A 50 5.31 3.61 1.87
CA ALA A 50 5.91 4.13 3.11
C ALA A 50 4.93 4.30 4.29
N PRO A 51 3.66 4.76 4.11
CA PRO A 51 2.73 4.85 5.24
C PRO A 51 2.47 3.51 5.93
N GLN A 52 2.40 2.39 5.18
CA GLN A 52 2.27 1.04 5.74
C GLN A 52 3.48 0.68 6.61
N TYR A 53 4.69 0.96 6.12
CA TYR A 53 5.91 0.63 6.86
C TYR A 53 6.07 1.48 8.11
N VAL A 54 5.73 2.76 8.04
CA VAL A 54 5.70 3.63 9.23
C VAL A 54 4.72 3.09 10.26
N ALA A 55 3.52 2.66 9.86
CA ALA A 55 2.54 2.09 10.78
C ALA A 55 3.03 0.78 11.44
N ILE A 56 3.82 -0.02 10.71
CA ILE A 56 4.44 -1.25 11.25
C ILE A 56 5.54 -0.90 12.26
N GLU A 57 6.49 -0.02 11.88
CA GLU A 57 7.66 0.32 12.67
C GLU A 57 7.30 1.11 13.95
N GLU A 58 6.35 2.05 13.86
CA GLU A 58 5.85 2.80 15.00
C GLU A 58 4.91 1.98 15.91
N GLY A 59 4.54 0.77 15.48
CA GLY A 59 3.75 -0.15 16.28
C GLY A 59 2.25 0.11 16.30
N TYR A 60 1.70 0.93 15.40
CA TYR A 60 0.28 1.28 15.36
C TYR A 60 -0.62 0.05 15.19
N PHE A 61 -0.19 -0.95 14.42
CA PHE A 61 -0.92 -2.21 14.33
C PHE A 61 -0.97 -2.97 15.66
N LYS A 62 0.12 -2.94 16.44
CA LYS A 62 0.15 -3.57 17.77
C LYS A 62 -0.73 -2.84 18.77
N GLU A 63 -0.79 -1.51 18.72
CA GLU A 63 -1.70 -0.70 19.54
C GLU A 63 -3.16 -1.05 19.27
N GLU A 64 -3.48 -1.43 18.03
CA GLU A 64 -4.79 -1.90 17.61
C GLU A 64 -5.00 -3.42 17.86
N GLY A 65 -4.06 -4.09 18.53
CA GLY A 65 -4.18 -5.51 18.89
C GLY A 65 -3.82 -6.47 17.76
N LEU A 66 -3.03 -6.04 16.76
CA LEU A 66 -2.58 -6.86 15.65
C LEU A 66 -1.08 -7.17 15.74
N ASP A 67 -0.73 -8.44 15.58
CA ASP A 67 0.65 -8.92 15.39
C ASP A 67 0.82 -9.22 13.90
N LEU A 68 1.33 -8.22 13.16
CA LEU A 68 1.42 -8.26 11.71
C LEU A 68 2.74 -8.89 11.26
N THR A 69 2.65 -9.89 10.38
CA THR A 69 3.78 -10.45 9.64
C THR A 69 3.70 -9.98 8.19
N LEU A 70 4.68 -9.21 7.73
CA LEU A 70 4.77 -8.74 6.35
C LEU A 70 5.58 -9.71 5.50
N VAL A 71 5.04 -10.11 4.34
CA VAL A 71 5.68 -10.99 3.36
C VAL A 71 5.57 -10.35 1.97
N THR A 72 6.65 -10.34 1.20
CA THR A 72 6.63 -9.81 -0.17
C THR A 72 6.42 -10.93 -1.19
N GLY A 73 5.35 -10.82 -2.00
CA GLY A 73 4.96 -11.80 -3.01
C GLY A 73 5.65 -11.64 -4.36
N PHE A 74 6.20 -10.46 -4.67
CA PHE A 74 6.82 -10.14 -5.97
C PHE A 74 5.89 -10.34 -7.17
N GLY A 75 4.65 -9.89 -7.05
CA GLY A 75 3.65 -9.89 -8.11
C GLY A 75 2.22 -10.06 -7.58
N ALA A 76 1.25 -9.41 -8.22
CA ALA A 76 -0.15 -9.44 -7.79
C ALA A 76 -0.75 -10.86 -7.87
N ASP A 77 -0.36 -11.64 -8.86
CA ASP A 77 -0.76 -13.04 -9.03
C ASP A 77 -0.28 -13.91 -7.85
N LYS A 78 0.97 -13.74 -7.40
CA LYS A 78 1.52 -14.48 -6.26
C LYS A 78 0.87 -14.04 -4.95
N THR A 79 0.68 -12.74 -4.77
CA THR A 79 -0.04 -12.18 -3.60
C THR A 79 -1.48 -12.68 -3.55
N MET A 80 -2.19 -12.67 -4.68
CA MET A 80 -3.55 -13.22 -4.77
C MET A 80 -3.58 -14.72 -4.48
N THR A 81 -2.61 -15.48 -5.00
CA THR A 81 -2.48 -16.92 -4.70
C THR A 81 -2.29 -17.17 -3.21
N ALA A 82 -1.43 -16.39 -2.53
CA ALA A 82 -1.23 -16.51 -1.08
C ALA A 82 -2.52 -16.26 -0.29
N VAL A 83 -3.35 -15.30 -0.72
CA VAL A 83 -4.64 -15.02 -0.08
C VAL A 83 -5.64 -16.16 -0.33
N ILE A 84 -5.75 -16.62 -1.57
CA ILE A 84 -6.70 -17.70 -1.93
C ILE A 84 -6.33 -19.01 -1.24
N SER A 85 -5.04 -19.37 -1.20
CA SER A 85 -4.54 -20.58 -0.53
C SER A 85 -4.67 -20.50 1.01
N GLY A 86 -4.74 -19.30 1.57
CA GLY A 86 -4.76 -19.06 3.02
C GLY A 86 -3.38 -19.00 3.65
N GLU A 87 -2.31 -18.86 2.86
CA GLU A 87 -0.96 -18.55 3.33
C GLU A 87 -0.85 -17.12 3.88
N ALA A 88 -1.71 -16.23 3.39
CA ALA A 88 -1.87 -14.88 3.92
C ALA A 88 -3.36 -14.59 4.17
N GLU A 89 -3.65 -13.90 5.25
CA GLU A 89 -5.00 -13.41 5.55
C GLU A 89 -5.35 -12.21 4.69
N ILE A 90 -4.37 -11.35 4.41
CA ILE A 90 -4.53 -10.10 3.69
C ILE A 90 -3.56 -10.05 2.53
N GLY A 91 -4.06 -9.65 1.36
CA GLY A 91 -3.26 -9.25 0.21
C GLY A 91 -3.23 -7.73 0.08
N PHE A 92 -2.07 -7.19 -0.20
CA PHE A 92 -1.87 -5.79 -0.52
C PHE A 92 -1.31 -5.67 -1.94
N MET A 93 -2.19 -5.33 -2.90
CA MET A 93 -1.89 -5.38 -4.33
C MET A 93 -2.85 -4.46 -5.10
N GLY A 94 -2.69 -4.40 -6.42
CA GLY A 94 -3.63 -3.69 -7.28
C GLY A 94 -5.05 -4.24 -7.15
N ALA A 95 -6.04 -3.35 -7.15
CA ALA A 95 -7.45 -3.72 -6.98
C ALA A 95 -7.97 -4.63 -8.10
N GLU A 96 -7.35 -4.61 -9.28
CA GLU A 96 -7.70 -5.45 -10.43
C GLU A 96 -7.57 -6.94 -10.16
N ALA A 97 -6.64 -7.34 -9.30
CA ALA A 97 -6.38 -8.75 -9.00
C ALA A 97 -7.62 -9.46 -8.44
N SER A 98 -8.44 -8.75 -7.63
CA SER A 98 -9.69 -9.29 -7.10
C SER A 98 -10.74 -9.50 -8.20
N VAL A 99 -10.75 -8.63 -9.21
CA VAL A 99 -11.65 -8.75 -10.38
C VAL A 99 -11.27 -9.98 -11.21
N TYR A 100 -9.99 -10.16 -11.48
CA TYR A 100 -9.51 -11.35 -12.22
C TYR A 100 -9.83 -12.65 -11.48
N ALA A 101 -9.53 -12.73 -10.18
CA ALA A 101 -9.85 -13.90 -9.38
C ALA A 101 -11.36 -14.23 -9.37
N TYR A 102 -12.21 -13.19 -9.31
CA TYR A 102 -13.66 -13.36 -9.40
C TYR A 102 -14.11 -13.89 -10.77
N GLN A 103 -13.55 -13.33 -11.84
CA GLN A 103 -13.88 -13.77 -13.22
C GLN A 103 -13.42 -15.19 -13.50
N GLU A 104 -12.35 -15.66 -12.86
CA GLU A 104 -11.87 -17.04 -12.94
C GLU A 104 -12.68 -18.03 -12.09
N GLY A 105 -13.71 -17.54 -11.39
CA GLY A 105 -14.67 -18.40 -10.67
C GLY A 105 -14.27 -18.72 -9.24
N ALA A 106 -13.57 -17.83 -8.56
CA ALA A 106 -13.24 -17.99 -7.14
C ALA A 106 -14.53 -18.21 -6.31
N THR A 107 -14.61 -19.34 -5.61
CA THR A 107 -15.78 -19.71 -4.79
C THR A 107 -15.91 -18.93 -3.50
N ASP A 108 -14.79 -18.41 -2.98
CA ASP A 108 -14.72 -17.49 -1.84
C ASP A 108 -14.06 -16.18 -2.33
N PRO A 109 -14.84 -15.22 -2.81
CA PRO A 109 -14.33 -14.03 -3.45
C PRO A 109 -13.39 -13.23 -2.53
N VAL A 110 -12.29 -12.77 -3.12
CA VAL A 110 -11.40 -11.80 -2.48
C VAL A 110 -11.93 -10.41 -2.76
N VAL A 111 -12.19 -9.62 -1.71
CA VAL A 111 -12.76 -8.27 -1.82
C VAL A 111 -11.77 -7.23 -1.32
N ASN A 112 -11.73 -6.08 -1.99
CA ASN A 112 -10.95 -4.93 -1.55
C ASN A 112 -11.74 -4.20 -0.44
N PHE A 113 -11.10 -3.94 0.70
CA PHE A 113 -11.76 -3.32 1.86
C PHE A 113 -11.13 -2.00 2.31
N ALA A 114 -9.88 -1.75 1.93
CA ALA A 114 -9.19 -0.48 2.21
C ALA A 114 -8.24 -0.13 1.06
N GLN A 115 -7.97 1.15 0.90
CA GLN A 115 -7.09 1.67 -0.16
C GLN A 115 -5.97 2.48 0.47
N LEU A 116 -4.72 2.18 0.10
CA LEU A 116 -3.57 2.99 0.53
C LEU A 116 -3.20 4.04 -0.51
N THR A 117 -3.11 3.65 -1.77
CA THR A 117 -2.68 4.54 -2.86
C THR A 117 -3.83 4.81 -3.82
N GLN A 118 -4.06 6.09 -4.13
CA GLN A 118 -5.18 6.56 -4.94
C GLN A 118 -4.76 7.15 -6.29
N ARG A 119 -3.48 6.98 -6.66
CA ARG A 119 -2.90 7.37 -7.94
C ARG A 119 -1.79 6.40 -8.29
N ALA A 120 -1.42 6.32 -9.57
CA ALA A 120 -0.23 5.61 -9.99
C ALA A 120 1.02 6.27 -9.37
N GLY A 121 1.97 5.45 -8.91
CA GLY A 121 3.21 5.91 -8.30
C GLY A 121 4.40 5.83 -9.25
N ASN A 122 4.16 5.59 -10.53
CA ASN A 122 5.18 5.38 -11.53
C ASN A 122 5.29 6.54 -12.53
N PHE A 123 6.41 6.56 -13.21
CA PHE A 123 6.83 7.59 -14.15
C PHE A 123 7.21 6.94 -15.47
N LEU A 124 7.03 7.69 -16.57
CA LEU A 124 7.60 7.35 -17.85
C LEU A 124 8.98 8.00 -17.95
N VAL A 125 9.98 7.18 -18.21
CA VAL A 125 11.38 7.59 -18.37
C VAL A 125 11.76 7.37 -19.83
N ALA A 126 12.22 8.43 -20.50
CA ALA A 126 12.71 8.40 -21.87
C ALA A 126 14.23 8.18 -21.90
N ARG A 127 14.74 7.64 -22.99
CA ARG A 127 16.20 7.51 -23.22
C ARG A 127 16.86 8.86 -23.49
N GLU A 128 16.14 9.77 -24.10
CA GLU A 128 16.60 11.09 -24.47
C GLU A 128 15.78 12.17 -23.76
N GLU A 129 16.34 13.36 -23.63
CA GLU A 129 15.64 14.50 -23.04
C GLU A 129 14.49 14.97 -23.96
N MET A 130 13.28 15.09 -23.42
CA MET A 130 12.07 15.48 -24.15
C MET A 130 11.29 16.53 -23.36
N PRO A 131 11.72 17.80 -23.38
CA PRO A 131 11.10 18.87 -22.57
C PRO A 131 9.64 19.16 -22.94
N ASP A 132 9.25 18.88 -24.19
CA ASP A 132 7.91 19.08 -24.71
C ASP A 132 7.18 17.75 -24.96
N PHE A 133 7.50 16.70 -24.18
CA PHE A 133 6.93 15.36 -24.35
C PHE A 133 5.41 15.38 -24.46
N LYS A 134 4.90 14.59 -25.40
CA LYS A 134 3.47 14.29 -25.58
C LYS A 134 3.29 12.78 -25.69
N TRP A 135 2.15 12.28 -25.25
CA TRP A 135 1.87 10.84 -25.30
C TRP A 135 1.92 10.27 -26.72
N GLU A 136 1.61 11.10 -27.74
CA GLU A 136 1.69 10.73 -29.15
C GLU A 136 3.11 10.44 -29.63
N ASP A 137 4.14 10.91 -28.92
CA ASP A 137 5.56 10.66 -29.24
C ASP A 137 5.94 9.18 -29.02
N LEU A 138 5.06 8.42 -28.36
CA LEU A 138 5.21 6.98 -28.18
C LEU A 138 4.86 6.14 -29.41
N ARG A 139 4.35 6.75 -30.51
CA ARG A 139 4.09 6.01 -31.74
C ARG A 139 5.36 5.38 -32.30
N ASP A 140 5.23 4.09 -32.67
CA ASP A 140 6.33 3.26 -33.20
C ASP A 140 7.51 3.09 -32.23
N LYS A 141 7.34 3.41 -30.94
CA LYS A 141 8.36 3.27 -29.90
C LYS A 141 8.25 1.96 -29.14
N LYS A 142 9.38 1.54 -28.57
CA LYS A 142 9.46 0.39 -27.66
C LYS A 142 9.53 0.87 -26.22
N VAL A 143 8.59 0.40 -25.39
CA VAL A 143 8.48 0.75 -23.97
C VAL A 143 8.59 -0.50 -23.11
N LEU A 144 9.46 -0.49 -22.10
CA LEU A 144 9.39 -1.47 -21.01
C LEU A 144 8.21 -1.08 -20.11
N GLY A 145 7.05 -1.73 -20.33
CA GLY A 145 5.75 -1.27 -19.81
C GLY A 145 5.30 -1.89 -18.50
N GLY A 146 6.17 -2.67 -17.86
CA GLY A 146 5.82 -3.42 -16.66
C GLY A 146 5.18 -4.78 -16.97
N ARG A 147 4.81 -5.50 -15.91
CA ARG A 147 4.31 -6.88 -16.03
C ARG A 147 2.89 -6.92 -16.56
N LYS A 148 2.63 -7.86 -17.48
CA LYS A 148 1.31 -8.07 -18.09
C LYS A 148 0.23 -8.31 -17.04
N GLY A 149 -0.89 -7.58 -17.15
CA GLY A 149 -2.06 -7.70 -16.30
C GLY A 149 -1.92 -7.08 -14.91
N GLY A 150 -0.80 -6.43 -14.62
CA GLY A 150 -0.63 -5.67 -13.37
C GLY A 150 -1.18 -4.25 -13.46
N MET A 151 -1.50 -3.65 -12.33
CA MET A 151 -2.00 -2.27 -12.26
C MET A 151 -1.08 -1.25 -12.98
N PRO A 152 0.26 -1.34 -12.91
CA PRO A 152 1.14 -0.42 -13.64
C PRO A 152 0.89 -0.42 -15.16
N GLU A 153 0.79 -1.61 -15.75
CA GLU A 153 0.53 -1.74 -17.18
C GLU A 153 -0.88 -1.28 -17.54
N MET A 154 -1.89 -1.68 -16.77
CA MET A 154 -3.29 -1.29 -17.03
C MET A 154 -3.47 0.23 -17.01
N VAL A 155 -2.84 0.92 -16.07
CA VAL A 155 -2.89 2.39 -15.99
C VAL A 155 -2.12 3.01 -17.15
N PHE A 156 -0.98 2.47 -17.53
CA PHE A 156 -0.23 2.93 -18.70
C PHE A 156 -1.07 2.79 -19.97
N GLU A 157 -1.66 1.62 -20.23
CA GLU A 157 -2.56 1.44 -21.37
C GLU A 157 -3.80 2.34 -21.34
N TYR A 158 -4.35 2.58 -20.14
CA TYR A 158 -5.46 3.53 -19.99
C TYR A 158 -5.07 4.93 -20.44
N ILE A 159 -3.87 5.41 -20.03
CA ILE A 159 -3.36 6.72 -20.44
C ILE A 159 -3.12 6.78 -21.95
N LEU A 160 -2.56 5.73 -22.54
CA LEU A 160 -2.38 5.63 -24.00
C LEU A 160 -3.71 5.79 -24.74
N ARG A 161 -4.73 5.01 -24.35
CA ARG A 161 -6.07 5.09 -24.94
C ARG A 161 -6.70 6.47 -24.77
N LYS A 162 -6.56 7.06 -23.59
CA LYS A 162 -7.04 8.43 -23.30
C LYS A 162 -6.43 9.48 -24.22
N ASN A 163 -5.20 9.26 -24.69
CA ASN A 163 -4.47 10.12 -25.63
C ASN A 163 -4.54 9.63 -27.08
N GLY A 164 -5.50 8.75 -27.41
CA GLY A 164 -5.76 8.33 -28.80
C GLY A 164 -4.75 7.34 -29.37
N LEU A 165 -4.00 6.63 -28.51
CA LEU A 165 -3.09 5.56 -28.89
C LEU A 165 -3.70 4.19 -28.62
N ASP A 166 -3.57 3.29 -29.57
CA ASP A 166 -3.87 1.86 -29.37
C ASP A 166 -2.63 1.14 -28.85
N PRO A 167 -2.63 0.68 -27.58
CA PRO A 167 -1.43 0.07 -26.97
C PRO A 167 -0.97 -1.21 -27.67
N GLN A 168 -1.81 -1.82 -28.53
CA GLN A 168 -1.46 -3.04 -29.25
C GLN A 168 -1.01 -2.80 -30.70
N LYS A 169 -1.15 -1.57 -31.22
CA LYS A 169 -0.87 -1.26 -32.61
C LYS A 169 0.10 -0.11 -32.79
N ASP A 170 0.01 0.91 -31.93
CA ASP A 170 0.70 2.16 -32.13
C ASP A 170 2.12 2.18 -31.52
N LEU A 171 2.44 1.20 -30.65
CA LEU A 171 3.74 1.07 -30.00
C LEU A 171 4.01 -0.38 -29.60
N MET A 172 5.25 -0.70 -29.22
CA MET A 172 5.61 -1.99 -28.67
C MET A 172 5.78 -1.91 -27.14
N ILE A 173 4.91 -2.56 -26.39
CA ILE A 173 5.03 -2.66 -24.93
C ILE A 173 5.66 -4.02 -24.59
N ASP A 174 6.91 -3.99 -24.14
CA ASP A 174 7.62 -5.17 -23.68
C ASP A 174 7.26 -5.46 -22.22
N GLN A 175 6.62 -6.58 -21.98
CA GLN A 175 6.11 -7.03 -20.69
C GLN A 175 6.86 -8.26 -20.16
N SER A 176 7.99 -8.60 -20.78
CA SER A 176 8.77 -9.80 -20.44
C SER A 176 9.67 -9.63 -19.22
N ILE A 177 9.89 -8.37 -18.78
CA ILE A 177 10.79 -8.04 -17.68
C ILE A 177 10.02 -8.06 -16.34
N ASP A 178 10.57 -8.78 -15.38
CA ASP A 178 9.99 -8.87 -14.05
C ASP A 178 10.01 -7.51 -13.31
N PHE A 179 9.02 -7.35 -12.41
CA PHE A 179 8.91 -6.17 -11.56
C PHE A 179 10.21 -5.92 -10.78
N GLY A 180 10.68 -4.69 -10.80
CA GLY A 180 11.93 -4.27 -10.13
C GLY A 180 13.21 -4.52 -10.93
N SER A 181 13.12 -5.11 -12.14
CA SER A 181 14.26 -5.34 -13.02
C SER A 181 14.27 -4.45 -14.26
N THR A 182 13.20 -3.67 -14.47
CA THR A 182 13.01 -2.84 -15.67
C THR A 182 14.07 -1.73 -15.78
N ALA A 183 14.42 -1.05 -14.71
CA ALA A 183 15.46 -0.02 -14.70
C ALA A 183 16.84 -0.59 -15.08
N ALA A 184 17.21 -1.75 -14.52
CA ALA A 184 18.47 -2.42 -14.86
C ALA A 184 18.47 -2.89 -16.32
N ALA A 185 17.36 -3.43 -16.81
CA ALA A 185 17.21 -3.82 -18.21
C ALA A 185 17.31 -2.59 -19.14
N PHE A 186 16.66 -1.48 -18.77
CA PHE A 186 16.74 -0.23 -19.52
C PHE A 186 18.16 0.33 -19.57
N SER A 187 18.90 0.35 -18.46
CA SER A 187 20.30 0.80 -18.44
C SER A 187 21.22 -0.12 -19.22
N GLY A 188 20.99 -1.43 -19.15
CA GLY A 188 21.87 -2.44 -19.76
C GLY A 188 21.64 -2.68 -21.25
N ASP A 189 20.46 -2.35 -21.79
CA ASP A 189 20.07 -2.56 -23.18
C ASP A 189 19.43 -1.30 -23.79
N THR A 190 19.97 -0.84 -24.90
CA THR A 190 19.50 0.36 -25.62
C THR A 190 18.35 0.08 -26.60
N SER A 191 17.81 -1.12 -26.64
CA SER A 191 16.74 -1.52 -27.56
C SER A 191 15.37 -0.92 -27.25
N SER A 192 15.17 -0.39 -26.02
CA SER A 192 13.94 0.26 -25.61
C SER A 192 14.09 1.78 -25.55
N ASP A 193 13.13 2.51 -26.10
CA ASP A 193 13.12 3.99 -26.11
C ASP A 193 12.68 4.56 -24.76
N PHE A 194 11.76 3.85 -24.06
CA PHE A 194 11.18 4.26 -22.80
C PHE A 194 11.08 3.11 -21.82
N THR A 195 10.95 3.46 -20.53
CA THR A 195 10.61 2.51 -19.46
C THR A 195 9.61 3.13 -18.47
N VAL A 196 8.79 2.30 -17.85
CA VAL A 196 7.86 2.69 -16.79
C VAL A 196 8.45 2.28 -15.45
N GLU A 197 8.82 3.27 -14.63
CA GLU A 197 9.56 3.07 -13.41
C GLU A 197 8.88 3.65 -12.18
N PHE A 198 9.09 3.02 -11.03
CA PHE A 198 8.76 3.60 -9.72
C PHE A 198 9.98 4.32 -9.13
N GLU A 199 9.74 5.14 -8.12
CA GLU A 199 10.83 5.63 -7.28
C GLU A 199 11.36 4.51 -6.35
N PRO A 200 12.67 4.46 -6.08
CA PRO A 200 13.72 5.42 -6.45
C PRO A 200 14.36 5.18 -7.83
N SER A 201 13.91 4.18 -8.59
CA SER A 201 14.54 3.77 -9.85
C SER A 201 14.47 4.86 -10.93
N ALA A 202 13.34 5.58 -11.03
CA ALA A 202 13.20 6.68 -11.98
C ALA A 202 14.26 7.78 -11.74
N THR A 203 14.39 8.23 -10.49
CA THR A 203 15.43 9.21 -10.10
C THR A 203 16.86 8.66 -10.27
N ALA A 204 17.08 7.35 -10.05
CA ALA A 204 18.38 6.74 -10.22
C ALA A 204 18.81 6.80 -11.70
N LEU A 205 17.91 6.44 -12.64
CA LEU A 205 18.17 6.54 -14.07
C LEU A 205 18.55 7.97 -14.51
N GLU A 206 17.88 8.99 -13.96
CA GLU A 206 18.25 10.39 -14.25
C GLU A 206 19.63 10.75 -13.71
N LYS A 207 19.93 10.38 -12.44
CA LYS A 207 21.24 10.67 -11.83
C LYS A 207 22.41 9.95 -12.52
N GLU A 208 22.15 8.78 -13.07
CA GLU A 208 23.12 8.01 -13.83
C GLU A 208 23.26 8.49 -15.29
N GLY A 209 22.40 9.40 -15.74
CA GLY A 209 22.35 9.86 -17.13
C GLY A 209 21.87 8.79 -18.10
N ALA A 210 21.18 7.77 -17.60
CA ALA A 210 20.66 6.65 -18.38
C ALA A 210 19.25 6.92 -18.94
N GLY A 211 18.55 7.95 -18.42
CA GLY A 211 17.22 8.32 -18.87
C GLY A 211 16.74 9.65 -18.26
N TYR A 212 15.58 10.11 -18.69
CA TYR A 212 14.95 11.36 -18.29
C TYR A 212 13.49 11.11 -17.96
N VAL A 213 13.02 11.55 -16.81
CA VAL A 213 11.60 11.48 -16.45
C VAL A 213 10.83 12.48 -17.31
N VAL A 214 9.89 11.99 -18.14
CA VAL A 214 9.13 12.82 -19.08
C VAL A 214 7.66 12.94 -18.71
N ALA A 215 7.09 12.00 -17.95
CA ALA A 215 5.70 12.06 -17.50
C ALA A 215 5.48 11.34 -16.15
N SER A 216 4.50 11.80 -15.39
CA SER A 216 3.99 11.13 -14.20
C SER A 216 2.68 10.42 -14.53
N LEU A 217 2.66 9.09 -14.48
CA LEU A 217 1.45 8.34 -14.72
C LEU A 217 0.35 8.67 -13.70
N GLY A 218 0.75 9.03 -12.48
CA GLY A 218 -0.19 9.43 -11.44
C GLY A 218 -0.90 10.75 -11.69
N VAL A 219 -0.26 11.67 -12.41
CA VAL A 219 -0.88 12.92 -12.87
C VAL A 219 -1.87 12.62 -13.99
N ASP A 220 -1.42 11.88 -15.00
CA ASP A 220 -2.17 11.65 -16.25
C ASP A 220 -3.33 10.67 -16.09
N SER A 221 -3.21 9.66 -15.22
CA SER A 221 -4.32 8.74 -14.91
C SER A 221 -5.41 9.39 -14.05
N GLY A 222 -5.05 10.36 -13.21
CA GLY A 222 -5.94 10.88 -12.19
C GLY A 222 -6.11 9.89 -11.02
N TYR A 223 -7.26 9.96 -10.35
CA TYR A 223 -7.57 9.07 -9.22
C TYR A 223 -7.95 7.68 -9.69
N VAL A 224 -7.27 6.68 -9.14
CA VAL A 224 -7.55 5.25 -9.36
C VAL A 224 -7.30 4.49 -8.03
N PRO A 225 -8.05 3.41 -7.74
CA PRO A 225 -7.77 2.55 -6.59
C PRO A 225 -6.53 1.69 -6.87
N TYR A 226 -5.34 2.34 -6.85
CA TYR A 226 -4.13 1.74 -7.39
C TYR A 226 -3.62 0.58 -6.56
N THR A 227 -3.51 0.73 -5.23
CA THR A 227 -3.16 -0.38 -4.34
C THR A 227 -4.13 -0.43 -3.17
N SER A 228 -4.68 -1.61 -2.95
CA SER A 228 -5.72 -1.87 -1.96
C SER A 228 -5.36 -3.07 -1.08
N TYR A 229 -5.87 -3.06 0.13
CA TYR A 229 -5.92 -4.23 1.00
C TYR A 229 -7.13 -5.07 0.64
N SER A 230 -6.91 -6.36 0.51
CA SER A 230 -7.95 -7.31 0.11
C SER A 230 -7.87 -8.60 0.91
N ALA A 231 -9.00 -9.25 1.12
CA ALA A 231 -9.10 -10.50 1.84
C ALA A 231 -10.30 -11.32 1.35
N LYS A 232 -10.31 -12.61 1.67
CA LYS A 232 -11.46 -13.48 1.38
C LYS A 232 -12.71 -13.03 2.13
N THR A 233 -13.85 -13.08 1.49
CA THR A 233 -15.14 -12.72 2.12
C THR A 233 -15.38 -13.52 3.38
N SER A 234 -15.11 -14.83 3.37
CA SER A 234 -15.27 -15.70 4.54
C SER A 234 -14.37 -15.30 5.72
N TYR A 235 -13.17 -14.79 5.45
CA TYR A 235 -12.28 -14.29 6.49
C TYR A 235 -12.81 -12.98 7.08
N MET A 236 -13.27 -12.06 6.25
CA MET A 236 -13.85 -10.79 6.68
C MET A 236 -15.06 -10.99 7.60
N GLU A 237 -15.99 -11.88 7.22
CA GLU A 237 -17.17 -12.20 8.03
C GLU A 237 -16.81 -12.72 9.42
N LYS A 238 -15.79 -13.59 9.51
CA LYS A 238 -15.33 -14.19 10.78
C LYS A 238 -14.57 -13.21 11.67
N LYS A 239 -13.97 -12.19 11.10
CA LYS A 239 -13.01 -11.28 11.76
C LYS A 239 -13.39 -9.81 11.66
N MET A 240 -14.68 -9.51 11.53
CA MET A 240 -15.18 -8.14 11.30
C MET A 240 -14.63 -7.11 12.29
N SER A 241 -14.37 -7.49 13.54
CA SER A 241 -13.75 -6.61 14.54
C SER A 241 -12.27 -6.26 14.26
N ILE A 242 -11.59 -7.02 13.42
CA ILE A 242 -10.19 -6.78 13.02
C ILE A 242 -10.13 -5.73 11.92
N TRP A 243 -11.10 -5.72 11.00
CA TRP A 243 -11.10 -4.85 9.82
C TRP A 243 -11.23 -3.37 10.13
N GLN A 244 -11.85 -3.04 11.26
CA GLN A 244 -11.98 -1.67 11.74
C GLN A 244 -10.67 -1.09 12.28
N LYS A 245 -9.61 -1.92 12.37
CA LYS A 245 -8.30 -1.59 12.95
C LYS A 245 -7.18 -1.45 11.90
N ILE A 246 -7.45 -1.74 10.64
CA ILE A 246 -6.56 -1.61 9.48
C ILE A 246 -6.99 -0.41 8.63
#